data_51fd591bc095339ec8a747ef68cbb15f
#
_entry.id   51fd591bc095339ec8a747ef68cbb15f
#
_cell.length_a   1.000
_cell.length_b   1.000
_cell.length_c   1.000
_cell.angle_alpha   90.00
_cell.angle_beta   90.00
_cell.angle_gamma   90.00
#
_symmetry.space_group_name_H-M   'P 1'
#
loop_
_entity.id
_entity.type
_entity.pdbx_description
1 polymer ?
#
loop_
_entity_poly.entity_id
_entity_poly.type
_entity_poly.pdbx_seq_one_letter_code
_entity_poly.pdbx_strand_id
1 'polypeptide(L)'
;MAVIDKVTEGSISEQAGITAGDKLISINDLPIHDMLDYQFLASDDEITLLIEKADGEQWEIELEKDYDEDLGLHFNGFIFDKMKRCKNKCIFCFIDQLPEKMRATLYTKDDDYRYSFWYGNFITLTNLTESDWQKIIAMRLSPLYVSVHCMDPEIRAKMMNNPEAANIKAQLKRLSDADIMIHTQIVLCPGINDGKILKDTIEQLAAMHPCVQSIGIVPVGLTGHRNKLADLRVFDLKEIQDIITLIDGYQTRFRKEPGYGLVYLADEFYLAAGQPVPGDEYYDDYSQIENGIGLSRILLDDFSALEAQLPTEVPPRKVFLLTGESALPVMFTISRRLNAIAGLTVEVLPVKNSFFGGNVSVTGLLTGSDIIDFLGINYKGENIIIPEVVFRDGNDVLLDDVSIAEIAGITGANFQIVDGSAQSLVDAILEGA
;
A
#
# COMPACT_ATOMS: atom_id res chain seq x y z
N MET A 1 25.74 2.04 -2.14
CA MET A 1 26.73 3.05 -1.69
C MET A 1 25.98 4.33 -1.42
N ALA A 2 26.14 4.91 -0.24
CA ALA A 2 25.41 6.11 0.22
C ALA A 2 26.03 7.37 -0.43
N VAL A 3 25.54 7.73 -1.62
CA VAL A 3 25.95 8.95 -2.32
C VAL A 3 25.20 10.12 -1.69
N ILE A 4 25.92 11.15 -1.25
CA ILE A 4 25.37 12.36 -0.67
C ILE A 4 24.80 13.22 -1.80
N ASP A 5 23.51 13.47 -1.77
CA ASP A 5 22.80 14.26 -2.77
C ASP A 5 22.87 15.76 -2.45
N LYS A 6 22.78 16.09 -1.17
CA LYS A 6 22.84 17.48 -0.69
C LYS A 6 23.44 17.51 0.71
N VAL A 7 24.14 18.60 1.03
CA VAL A 7 24.60 18.93 2.39
C VAL A 7 23.87 20.20 2.82
N THR A 8 23.37 20.21 4.06
CA THR A 8 22.68 21.36 4.64
C THR A 8 23.69 22.50 4.89
N GLU A 9 23.39 23.69 4.44
CA GLU A 9 24.20 24.89 4.67
C GLU A 9 24.33 25.19 6.17
N GLY A 10 25.56 25.43 6.64
CA GLY A 10 25.89 25.65 8.05
C GLY A 10 25.97 24.40 8.90
N SER A 11 25.71 23.19 8.35
CA SER A 11 25.78 21.94 9.10
C SER A 11 27.22 21.58 9.48
N ILE A 12 27.37 20.67 10.44
CA ILE A 12 28.66 20.14 10.87
C ILE A 12 29.40 19.43 9.72
N SER A 13 28.65 18.75 8.86
CA SER A 13 29.22 18.09 7.66
C SER A 13 29.75 19.08 6.63
N GLU A 14 29.06 20.20 6.40
CA GLU A 14 29.57 21.25 5.51
C GLU A 14 30.84 21.87 6.07
N GLN A 15 30.85 22.18 7.37
CA GLN A 15 32.05 22.73 8.06
C GLN A 15 33.24 21.74 7.98
N ALA A 16 32.98 20.45 7.99
CA ALA A 16 34.00 19.41 7.81
C ALA A 16 34.44 19.22 6.35
N GLY A 17 33.88 19.98 5.39
CA GLY A 17 34.25 19.96 3.99
C GLY A 17 33.60 18.84 3.16
N ILE A 18 32.53 18.24 3.65
CA ILE A 18 31.74 17.26 2.91
C ILE A 18 30.85 18.01 1.92
N THR A 19 30.72 17.48 0.70
CA THR A 19 29.97 18.13 -0.40
C THR A 19 29.06 17.12 -1.10
N ALA A 20 28.07 17.62 -1.82
CA ALA A 20 27.23 16.79 -2.69
C ALA A 20 28.10 16.04 -3.73
N GLY A 21 27.80 14.78 -3.95
CA GLY A 21 28.56 13.87 -4.81
C GLY A 21 29.60 13.02 -4.07
N ASP A 22 29.97 13.36 -2.83
CA ASP A 22 30.78 12.52 -1.97
C ASP A 22 29.99 11.25 -1.57
N LYS A 23 30.69 10.23 -1.08
CA LYS A 23 30.05 8.98 -0.63
C LYS A 23 30.39 8.71 0.82
N LEU A 24 29.38 8.49 1.64
CA LEU A 24 29.54 7.98 2.99
C LEU A 24 29.75 6.46 2.93
N ILE A 25 30.93 6.00 3.37
CA ILE A 25 31.32 4.58 3.37
C ILE A 25 30.96 3.92 4.68
N SER A 26 31.37 4.53 5.80
CA SER A 26 31.09 4.00 7.15
C SER A 26 30.96 5.12 8.18
N ILE A 27 30.31 4.80 9.29
CA ILE A 27 30.29 5.57 10.54
C ILE A 27 30.82 4.63 11.63
N ASN A 28 31.83 5.07 12.40
CA ASN A 28 32.47 4.27 13.46
C ASN A 28 32.90 2.87 12.97
N ASP A 29 33.55 2.80 11.81
CA ASP A 29 33.96 1.58 11.11
C ASP A 29 32.81 0.64 10.66
N LEU A 30 31.56 1.01 10.90
CA LEU A 30 30.39 0.23 10.48
C LEU A 30 29.88 0.71 9.12
N PRO A 31 29.76 -0.18 8.13
CA PRO A 31 29.33 0.20 6.78
C PRO A 31 27.86 0.63 6.74
N ILE A 32 27.55 1.60 5.89
CA ILE A 32 26.20 2.16 5.71
C ILE A 32 25.54 1.51 4.48
N HIS A 33 24.47 0.75 4.71
CA HIS A 33 23.72 0.05 3.66
C HIS A 33 22.38 0.71 3.34
N ASP A 34 21.84 1.48 4.28
CA ASP A 34 20.54 2.13 4.18
C ASP A 34 20.43 3.30 5.17
N MET A 35 19.30 3.99 5.09
CA MET A 35 19.00 5.11 5.96
C MET A 35 18.85 4.70 7.45
N LEU A 36 18.50 3.44 7.74
CA LEU A 36 18.43 2.95 9.12
C LEU A 36 19.82 2.90 9.76
N ASP A 37 20.82 2.37 9.01
CA ASP A 37 22.20 2.37 9.48
C ASP A 37 22.68 3.81 9.73
N TYR A 38 22.40 4.71 8.78
CA TYR A 38 22.78 6.11 8.91
C TYR A 38 22.17 6.76 10.17
N GLN A 39 20.85 6.69 10.33
CA GLN A 39 20.18 7.33 11.48
C GLN A 39 20.61 6.72 12.81
N PHE A 40 20.77 5.40 12.86
CA PHE A 40 21.19 4.72 14.08
C PHE A 40 22.61 5.09 14.47
N LEU A 41 23.57 5.06 13.53
CA LEU A 41 24.98 5.31 13.81
C LEU A 41 25.32 6.81 13.91
N ALA A 42 24.55 7.66 13.24
CA ALA A 42 24.70 9.12 13.34
C ALA A 42 24.12 9.71 14.63
N SER A 43 23.47 8.91 15.48
CA SER A 43 22.90 9.40 16.75
C SER A 43 23.92 9.55 17.87
N ASP A 44 25.12 8.96 17.74
CA ASP A 44 26.16 9.10 18.73
C ASP A 44 26.74 10.54 18.76
N ASP A 45 27.28 10.98 19.89
CA ASP A 45 27.89 12.28 20.10
C ASP A 45 29.33 12.38 19.58
N GLU A 46 30.06 11.26 19.58
CA GLU A 46 31.39 11.13 18.96
C GLU A 46 31.31 10.16 17.80
N ILE A 47 31.55 10.62 16.57
CA ILE A 47 31.46 9.81 15.36
C ILE A 47 32.67 10.00 14.46
N THR A 48 33.11 8.92 13.84
CA THR A 48 34.13 8.92 12.80
C THR A 48 33.48 8.56 11.47
N LEU A 49 33.50 9.48 10.51
CA LEU A 49 32.98 9.28 9.16
C LEU A 49 34.11 8.88 8.21
N LEU A 50 33.95 7.79 7.45
CA LEU A 50 34.78 7.51 6.29
C LEU A 50 34.06 7.98 5.03
N ILE A 51 34.60 9.00 4.38
CA ILE A 51 34.03 9.64 3.19
C ILE A 51 34.96 9.36 1.98
N GLU A 52 34.39 8.88 0.88
CA GLU A 52 35.06 8.87 -0.42
C GLU A 52 34.64 10.13 -1.18
N LYS A 53 35.59 11.01 -1.44
CA LYS A 53 35.41 12.25 -2.21
C LYS A 53 35.11 11.92 -3.68
N ALA A 54 34.53 12.87 -4.41
CA ALA A 54 34.20 12.70 -5.82
C ALA A 54 35.39 12.38 -6.72
N ASP A 55 36.64 12.72 -6.34
CA ASP A 55 37.87 12.41 -7.01
C ASP A 55 38.49 11.04 -6.61
N GLY A 56 37.83 10.32 -5.64
CA GLY A 56 38.25 9.01 -5.15
C GLY A 56 39.19 9.07 -3.93
N GLU A 57 39.55 10.24 -3.41
CA GLU A 57 40.31 10.36 -2.17
C GLU A 57 39.41 9.91 -0.99
N GLN A 58 40.01 9.22 -0.01
CA GLN A 58 39.30 8.83 1.20
C GLN A 58 39.70 9.72 2.37
N TRP A 59 38.69 10.28 3.02
CA TRP A 59 38.82 11.11 4.19
C TRP A 59 38.23 10.41 5.41
N GLU A 60 38.98 10.39 6.50
CA GLU A 60 38.50 10.01 7.81
C GLU A 60 38.28 11.29 8.60
N ILE A 61 37.03 11.52 9.04
CA ILE A 61 36.60 12.76 9.67
C ILE A 61 36.03 12.43 11.04
N GLU A 62 36.70 12.90 12.09
CA GLU A 62 36.20 12.81 13.46
C GLU A 62 35.32 14.03 13.73
N LEU A 63 34.09 13.80 14.23
CA LEU A 63 33.11 14.82 14.57
C LEU A 63 32.66 14.63 16.02
N GLU A 64 32.59 15.72 16.76
CA GLU A 64 31.93 15.82 18.05
C GLU A 64 30.69 16.69 17.89
N LYS A 65 29.52 16.23 18.30
CA LYS A 65 28.24 16.90 18.10
C LYS A 65 27.32 16.71 19.31
N ASP A 66 26.31 17.54 19.44
CA ASP A 66 25.22 17.27 20.36
C ASP A 66 24.42 16.03 19.90
N TYR A 67 23.90 15.25 20.86
CA TYR A 67 23.14 14.01 20.57
C TYR A 67 22.02 14.23 19.55
N ASP A 68 21.30 15.36 19.62
CA ASP A 68 20.18 15.71 18.75
C ASP A 68 20.62 16.48 17.48
N GLU A 69 21.90 16.77 17.31
CA GLU A 69 22.39 17.51 16.16
C GLU A 69 22.44 16.64 14.91
N ASP A 70 21.75 17.09 13.85
CA ASP A 70 21.77 16.44 12.56
C ASP A 70 23.09 16.72 11.82
N LEU A 71 23.66 15.71 11.21
CA LEU A 71 24.85 15.86 10.38
C LEU A 71 24.61 16.75 9.14
N GLY A 72 23.38 16.88 8.70
CA GLY A 72 22.99 17.65 7.52
C GLY A 72 23.28 16.95 6.19
N LEU A 73 23.44 15.63 6.21
CA LEU A 73 23.63 14.81 4.99
C LEU A 73 22.30 14.32 4.44
N HIS A 74 22.04 14.60 3.17
CA HIS A 74 20.85 14.12 2.47
C HIS A 74 21.24 13.13 1.38
N PHE A 75 20.44 12.05 1.23
CA PHE A 75 20.68 10.98 0.29
C PHE A 75 19.50 10.82 -0.65
N ASN A 76 19.78 10.35 -1.86
CA ASN A 76 18.72 10.01 -2.80
C ASN A 76 18.22 8.58 -2.52
N GLY A 77 17.07 8.47 -1.86
CA GLY A 77 16.46 7.19 -1.47
C GLY A 77 16.89 6.68 -0.10
N PHE A 78 16.26 5.58 0.32
CA PHE A 78 16.44 5.00 1.67
C PHE A 78 17.34 3.77 1.68
N ILE A 79 17.59 3.14 0.53
CA ILE A 79 18.41 1.94 0.38
C ILE A 79 19.62 2.28 -0.49
N PHE A 80 20.83 2.13 0.07
CA PHE A 80 22.09 2.45 -0.59
C PHE A 80 22.76 1.23 -1.20
N ASP A 81 22.32 0.03 -0.82
CA ASP A 81 22.74 -1.23 -1.43
C ASP A 81 21.70 -1.75 -2.45
N LYS A 82 21.43 -3.03 -2.49
CA LYS A 82 20.42 -3.63 -3.35
C LYS A 82 19.16 -3.98 -2.56
N MET A 83 18.02 -3.60 -3.12
CA MET A 83 16.72 -4.03 -2.62
C MET A 83 16.63 -5.56 -2.56
N LYS A 84 16.12 -6.10 -1.47
CA LYS A 84 15.85 -7.54 -1.31
C LYS A 84 14.61 -7.93 -2.09
N ARG A 85 14.79 -8.79 -3.08
CA ARG A 85 13.70 -9.25 -3.94
C ARG A 85 13.04 -10.51 -3.40
N CYS A 86 11.74 -10.61 -3.60
CA CYS A 86 10.97 -11.78 -3.28
C CYS A 86 11.44 -13.00 -4.10
N LYS A 87 11.64 -14.12 -3.40
CA LYS A 87 12.04 -15.41 -4.01
C LYS A 87 10.85 -16.37 -4.18
N ASN A 88 9.68 -15.96 -3.72
CA ASN A 88 8.49 -16.80 -3.75
C ASN A 88 7.85 -16.86 -5.14
N LYS A 89 7.13 -17.94 -5.39
CA LYS A 89 6.29 -18.13 -6.58
C LYS A 89 4.86 -18.45 -6.12
N CYS A 90 4.27 -17.51 -5.39
CA CYS A 90 2.95 -17.68 -4.81
C CYS A 90 1.91 -17.97 -5.89
N ILE A 91 1.02 -18.94 -5.63
CA ILE A 91 -0.05 -19.30 -6.58
C ILE A 91 -0.99 -18.13 -6.89
N PHE A 92 -1.05 -17.14 -6.01
CA PHE A 92 -1.88 -15.94 -6.07
C PHE A 92 -1.08 -14.65 -6.39
N CYS A 93 0.22 -14.74 -6.68
CA CYS A 93 1.05 -13.55 -6.89
C CYS A 93 0.50 -12.68 -8.03
N PHE A 94 0.10 -11.44 -7.69
CA PHE A 94 -0.48 -10.52 -8.67
C PHE A 94 0.55 -10.12 -9.75
N ILE A 95 1.82 -9.94 -9.37
CA ILE A 95 2.89 -9.59 -10.32
C ILE A 95 3.11 -10.68 -11.37
N ASP A 96 2.95 -11.98 -11.00
CA ASP A 96 3.07 -13.07 -11.95
C ASP A 96 1.88 -13.17 -12.92
N GLN A 97 0.81 -12.41 -12.68
CA GLN A 97 -0.38 -12.32 -13.51
C GLN A 97 -0.41 -11.06 -14.38
N LEU A 98 0.64 -10.23 -14.35
CA LEU A 98 0.72 -9.04 -15.20
C LEU A 98 0.92 -9.45 -16.67
N PRO A 99 0.30 -8.72 -17.63
CA PRO A 99 0.57 -8.89 -19.04
C PRO A 99 2.06 -8.72 -19.35
N GLU A 100 2.54 -9.37 -20.39
CA GLU A 100 3.89 -9.16 -20.90
C GLU A 100 4.04 -7.75 -21.49
N LYS A 101 5.27 -7.21 -21.43
CA LYS A 101 5.67 -5.94 -22.07
C LYS A 101 5.15 -4.65 -21.37
N MET A 102 4.74 -4.73 -20.14
CA MET A 102 4.58 -3.52 -19.32
C MET A 102 5.95 -2.99 -18.88
N ARG A 103 6.00 -1.77 -18.31
CA ARG A 103 7.26 -1.20 -17.81
C ARG A 103 7.92 -2.09 -16.76
N ALA A 104 9.26 -2.14 -16.80
CA ALA A 104 10.06 -3.09 -15.99
C ALA A 104 9.84 -2.96 -14.48
N THR A 105 9.49 -1.77 -14.00
CA THR A 105 9.25 -1.51 -12.57
C THR A 105 8.06 -2.28 -12.01
N LEU A 106 7.03 -2.55 -12.82
CA LEU A 106 5.84 -3.30 -12.41
C LEU A 106 6.13 -4.79 -12.13
N TYR A 107 7.19 -5.34 -12.70
CA TYR A 107 7.60 -6.73 -12.45
C TYR A 107 8.56 -6.87 -11.26
N THR A 108 8.82 -5.79 -10.53
CA THR A 108 9.67 -5.81 -9.37
C THR A 108 8.89 -6.38 -8.19
N LYS A 109 9.36 -7.54 -7.70
CA LYS A 109 8.80 -8.17 -6.50
C LYS A 109 9.60 -7.73 -5.28
N ASP A 110 9.04 -6.84 -4.50
CA ASP A 110 9.59 -6.40 -3.23
C ASP A 110 9.38 -7.45 -2.13
N ASP A 111 10.38 -7.66 -1.29
CA ASP A 111 10.31 -8.46 -0.07
C ASP A 111 11.40 -7.98 0.91
N ASP A 112 11.53 -6.65 1.02
CA ASP A 112 12.58 -5.98 1.80
C ASP A 112 12.02 -5.45 3.12
N TYR A 113 12.54 -5.95 4.26
CA TYR A 113 12.08 -5.56 5.58
C TYR A 113 12.22 -4.06 5.86
N ARG A 114 13.13 -3.37 5.18
CA ARG A 114 13.31 -1.92 5.29
C ARG A 114 12.11 -1.16 4.74
N TYR A 115 11.58 -1.60 3.59
CA TYR A 115 10.33 -1.05 3.05
C TYR A 115 9.12 -1.41 3.93
N SER A 116 9.13 -2.57 4.57
CA SER A 116 8.09 -2.91 5.55
C SER A 116 8.07 -1.91 6.70
N PHE A 117 9.23 -1.61 7.26
CA PHE A 117 9.35 -0.66 8.38
C PHE A 117 9.00 0.78 7.97
N TRP A 118 9.50 1.26 6.80
CA TRP A 118 9.32 2.66 6.38
C TRP A 118 7.97 2.95 5.75
N TYR A 119 7.41 2.01 5.01
CA TYR A 119 6.23 2.24 4.16
C TYR A 119 5.07 1.28 4.41
N GLY A 120 5.20 0.35 5.33
CA GLY A 120 4.14 -0.63 5.59
C GLY A 120 4.04 -1.75 4.53
N ASN A 121 5.06 -1.92 3.66
CA ASN A 121 5.04 -2.98 2.66
C ASN A 121 5.02 -4.35 3.32
N PHE A 122 4.15 -5.23 2.83
CA PHE A 122 4.03 -6.59 3.38
C PHE A 122 5.15 -7.49 2.90
N ILE A 123 5.93 -8.03 3.84
CA ILE A 123 7.04 -8.96 3.58
C ILE A 123 6.69 -10.38 3.96
N THR A 124 7.40 -11.34 3.36
CA THR A 124 7.13 -12.76 3.57
C THR A 124 7.99 -13.41 4.64
N LEU A 125 9.07 -12.78 5.06
CA LEU A 125 10.14 -13.27 5.95
C LEU A 125 10.94 -14.45 5.36
N THR A 126 10.70 -14.86 4.11
CA THR A 126 11.32 -16.08 3.53
C THR A 126 12.71 -15.86 2.97
N ASN A 127 13.15 -14.61 2.84
CA ASN A 127 14.43 -14.24 2.24
C ASN A 127 15.42 -13.59 3.23
N LEU A 128 15.06 -13.52 4.51
CA LEU A 128 15.89 -12.90 5.55
C LEU A 128 17.10 -13.77 5.90
N THR A 129 18.27 -13.15 5.97
CA THR A 129 19.51 -13.74 6.47
C THR A 129 19.61 -13.55 7.98
N GLU A 130 20.55 -14.25 8.63
CA GLU A 130 20.78 -14.07 10.06
C GLU A 130 21.22 -12.64 10.41
N SER A 131 22.00 -11.98 9.54
CA SER A 131 22.35 -10.56 9.73
C SER A 131 21.15 -9.63 9.63
N ASP A 132 20.17 -9.93 8.77
CA ASP A 132 18.91 -9.16 8.71
C ASP A 132 18.13 -9.29 10.00
N TRP A 133 18.01 -10.51 10.52
CA TRP A 133 17.35 -10.78 11.80
C TRP A 133 18.02 -10.04 12.96
N GLN A 134 19.37 -10.04 13.00
CA GLN A 134 20.12 -9.31 14.02
C GLN A 134 19.86 -7.81 13.92
N LYS A 135 19.86 -7.24 12.71
CA LYS A 135 19.57 -5.82 12.47
C LYS A 135 18.15 -5.44 12.89
N ILE A 136 17.15 -6.22 12.47
CA ILE A 136 15.73 -6.02 12.85
C ILE A 136 15.58 -5.96 14.37
N ILE A 137 16.20 -6.92 15.08
CA ILE A 137 16.10 -7.04 16.53
C ILE A 137 16.89 -5.94 17.25
N ALA A 138 18.15 -5.71 16.85
CA ALA A 138 19.03 -4.73 17.50
C ALA A 138 18.49 -3.30 17.37
N MET A 139 17.97 -2.95 16.19
CA MET A 139 17.38 -1.64 15.93
C MET A 139 15.90 -1.54 16.33
N ARG A 140 15.30 -2.65 16.82
CA ARG A 140 13.87 -2.72 17.18
C ARG A 140 12.96 -2.18 16.09
N LEU A 141 13.13 -2.66 14.85
CA LEU A 141 12.33 -2.21 13.71
C LEU A 141 10.87 -2.66 13.88
N SER A 142 10.03 -1.77 14.37
CA SER A 142 8.64 -2.02 14.76
C SER A 142 7.77 -0.80 14.40
N PRO A 143 6.56 -1.00 13.81
CA PRO A 143 6.00 -2.29 13.42
C PRO A 143 6.59 -2.84 12.11
N LEU A 144 6.41 -4.15 11.88
CA LEU A 144 6.61 -4.79 10.58
C LEU A 144 5.30 -5.32 10.03
N TYR A 145 5.17 -5.33 8.71
CA TYR A 145 3.99 -5.81 8.00
C TYR A 145 4.30 -7.15 7.35
N VAL A 146 3.60 -8.21 7.74
CA VAL A 146 3.97 -9.59 7.40
C VAL A 146 2.87 -10.31 6.63
N SER A 147 3.18 -10.77 5.42
CA SER A 147 2.35 -11.66 4.61
C SER A 147 2.37 -13.08 5.20
N VAL A 148 1.37 -13.39 6.02
CA VAL A 148 1.24 -14.71 6.68
C VAL A 148 0.50 -15.71 5.80
N HIS A 149 -0.65 -15.37 5.28
CA HIS A 149 -1.58 -16.16 4.46
C HIS A 149 -2.13 -17.42 5.14
N CYS A 150 -1.30 -18.16 5.88
CA CYS A 150 -1.68 -19.38 6.58
C CYS A 150 -0.65 -19.71 7.68
N MET A 151 -1.13 -20.17 8.84
CA MET A 151 -0.27 -20.65 9.93
C MET A 151 0.05 -22.15 9.84
N ASP A 152 -0.59 -22.89 8.91
CA ASP A 152 -0.19 -24.26 8.61
C ASP A 152 1.07 -24.26 7.73
N PRO A 153 2.19 -24.88 8.19
CA PRO A 153 3.47 -24.82 7.46
C PRO A 153 3.42 -25.45 6.06
N GLU A 154 2.70 -26.56 5.91
CA GLU A 154 2.64 -27.28 4.63
C GLU A 154 1.78 -26.52 3.62
N ILE A 155 0.65 -25.98 4.06
CA ILE A 155 -0.25 -25.20 3.22
C ILE A 155 0.46 -23.90 2.80
N ARG A 156 1.10 -23.20 3.72
CA ARG A 156 1.84 -21.98 3.41
C ARG A 156 2.97 -22.23 2.43
N ALA A 157 3.75 -23.28 2.63
CA ALA A 157 4.83 -23.65 1.70
C ALA A 157 4.30 -23.96 0.29
N LYS A 158 3.14 -24.63 0.18
CA LYS A 158 2.47 -24.88 -1.11
C LYS A 158 1.92 -23.62 -1.73
N MET A 159 1.26 -22.75 -0.96
CA MET A 159 0.71 -21.49 -1.44
C MET A 159 1.79 -20.56 -2.00
N MET A 160 2.95 -20.51 -1.36
CA MET A 160 4.06 -19.65 -1.74
C MET A 160 5.06 -20.34 -2.67
N ASN A 161 4.86 -21.64 -2.94
CA ASN A 161 5.78 -22.48 -3.71
C ASN A 161 7.24 -22.30 -3.25
N ASN A 162 7.44 -22.29 -1.93
CA ASN A 162 8.73 -22.08 -1.28
C ASN A 162 8.78 -22.86 0.05
N PRO A 163 9.70 -23.82 0.21
CA PRO A 163 9.84 -24.57 1.48
C PRO A 163 10.15 -23.66 2.69
N GLU A 164 10.89 -22.58 2.52
CA GLU A 164 11.22 -21.65 3.61
C GLU A 164 9.98 -20.97 4.20
N ALA A 165 8.88 -20.91 3.45
CA ALA A 165 7.62 -20.38 3.92
C ALA A 165 7.00 -21.21 5.07
N ALA A 166 7.40 -22.46 5.24
CA ALA A 166 6.98 -23.31 6.36
C ALA A 166 7.44 -22.79 7.74
N ASN A 167 8.45 -21.93 7.78
CA ASN A 167 9.08 -21.46 9.03
C ASN A 167 8.29 -20.34 9.73
N ILE A 168 7.13 -19.93 9.24
CA ILE A 168 6.39 -18.75 9.71
C ILE A 168 6.19 -18.72 11.23
N LYS A 169 5.82 -19.83 11.86
CA LYS A 169 5.59 -19.87 13.32
C LYS A 169 6.83 -19.50 14.12
N ALA A 170 7.98 -20.04 13.73
CA ALA A 170 9.26 -19.76 14.38
C ALA A 170 9.70 -18.31 14.12
N GLN A 171 9.45 -17.79 12.92
CA GLN A 171 9.77 -16.42 12.54
C GLN A 171 8.93 -15.40 13.31
N LEU A 172 7.61 -15.58 13.39
CA LEU A 172 6.72 -14.72 14.18
C LEU A 172 7.06 -14.80 15.68
N LYS A 173 7.35 -16.01 16.19
CA LYS A 173 7.81 -16.15 17.57
C LYS A 173 9.09 -15.37 17.84
N ARG A 174 10.04 -15.38 16.90
CA ARG A 174 11.30 -14.62 17.02
C ARG A 174 11.04 -13.11 17.10
N LEU A 175 10.11 -12.57 16.32
CA LEU A 175 9.67 -11.16 16.38
C LEU A 175 9.00 -10.87 17.73
N SER A 176 8.11 -11.75 18.18
CA SER A 176 7.42 -11.63 19.47
C SER A 176 8.38 -11.67 20.66
N ASP A 177 9.37 -12.58 20.64
CA ASP A 177 10.39 -12.66 21.70
C ASP A 177 11.31 -11.41 21.76
N ALA A 178 11.34 -10.62 20.67
CA ALA A 178 12.07 -9.34 20.58
C ALA A 178 11.19 -8.10 20.78
N ASP A 179 9.94 -8.25 21.20
CA ASP A 179 8.95 -7.19 21.39
C ASP A 179 8.71 -6.35 20.12
N ILE A 180 8.78 -6.96 18.93
CA ILE A 180 8.50 -6.31 17.67
C ILE A 180 7.03 -6.50 17.32
N MET A 181 6.30 -5.41 17.21
CA MET A 181 4.90 -5.41 16.77
C MET A 181 4.78 -5.74 15.29
N ILE A 182 3.72 -6.45 14.92
CA ILE A 182 3.47 -6.84 13.55
C ILE A 182 2.00 -6.66 13.16
N HIS A 183 1.80 -6.19 11.93
CA HIS A 183 0.53 -6.26 11.22
C HIS A 183 0.59 -7.42 10.24
N THR A 184 -0.45 -8.25 10.19
CA THR A 184 -0.41 -9.46 9.38
C THR A 184 -1.44 -9.42 8.26
N GLN A 185 -1.09 -10.01 7.11
CA GLN A 185 -1.97 -10.09 5.94
C GLN A 185 -2.25 -11.55 5.58
N ILE A 186 -3.52 -11.81 5.23
CA ILE A 186 -3.99 -13.06 4.66
C ILE A 186 -4.61 -12.78 3.29
N VAL A 187 -3.93 -13.18 2.21
CA VAL A 187 -4.60 -13.29 0.90
C VAL A 187 -5.42 -14.57 0.91
N LEU A 188 -6.74 -14.41 0.93
CA LEU A 188 -7.68 -15.51 1.08
C LEU A 188 -8.03 -16.13 -0.28
N CYS A 189 -7.75 -17.43 -0.43
CA CYS A 189 -7.95 -18.20 -1.65
C CYS A 189 -9.01 -19.29 -1.40
N PRO A 190 -10.15 -19.29 -2.13
CA PRO A 190 -11.22 -20.27 -1.96
C PRO A 190 -10.74 -21.70 -2.08
N GLY A 191 -11.08 -22.55 -1.10
CA GLY A 191 -10.74 -23.98 -1.07
C GLY A 191 -9.28 -24.28 -0.73
N ILE A 192 -8.47 -23.28 -0.35
CA ILE A 192 -7.04 -23.45 -0.04
C ILE A 192 -6.75 -23.08 1.41
N ASN A 193 -6.94 -21.82 1.79
CA ASN A 193 -6.66 -21.34 3.15
C ASN A 193 -7.90 -20.73 3.84
N ASP A 194 -9.08 -21.01 3.33
CA ASP A 194 -10.37 -20.61 3.88
C ASP A 194 -10.92 -21.60 4.94
N GLY A 195 -12.16 -21.43 5.34
CA GLY A 195 -12.89 -22.30 6.23
C GLY A 195 -12.17 -22.59 7.54
N LYS A 196 -11.86 -23.88 7.84
CA LYS A 196 -11.17 -24.27 9.07
C LYS A 196 -9.75 -23.73 9.13
N ILE A 197 -9.05 -23.67 8.00
CA ILE A 197 -7.66 -23.20 7.93
C ILE A 197 -7.58 -21.72 8.30
N LEU A 198 -8.51 -20.91 7.80
CA LEU A 198 -8.63 -19.49 8.17
C LEU A 198 -8.87 -19.33 9.67
N LYS A 199 -9.83 -20.09 10.23
CA LYS A 199 -10.12 -20.05 11.66
C LYS A 199 -8.89 -20.39 12.50
N ASP A 200 -8.22 -21.51 12.18
CA ASP A 200 -7.00 -21.95 12.88
C ASP A 200 -5.87 -20.91 12.75
N THR A 201 -5.78 -20.20 11.62
CA THR A 201 -4.82 -19.12 11.39
C THR A 201 -5.13 -17.90 12.26
N ILE A 202 -6.37 -17.44 12.28
CA ILE A 202 -6.80 -16.30 13.11
C ILE A 202 -6.55 -16.58 14.60
N GLU A 203 -6.93 -17.76 15.09
CA GLU A 203 -6.74 -18.14 16.51
C GLU A 203 -5.24 -18.16 16.90
N GLN A 204 -4.37 -18.70 16.03
CA GLN A 204 -2.94 -18.74 16.32
C GLN A 204 -2.31 -17.34 16.29
N LEU A 205 -2.72 -16.46 15.37
CA LEU A 205 -2.26 -15.09 15.32
C LEU A 205 -2.79 -14.28 16.51
N ALA A 206 -4.07 -14.42 16.84
CA ALA A 206 -4.67 -13.76 18.00
C ALA A 206 -4.01 -14.16 19.33
N ALA A 207 -3.57 -15.40 19.46
CA ALA A 207 -2.82 -15.85 20.64
C ALA A 207 -1.42 -15.20 20.79
N MET A 208 -0.94 -14.51 19.75
CA MET A 208 0.32 -13.77 19.77
C MET A 208 0.14 -12.29 20.11
N HIS A 209 -1.10 -11.84 20.39
CA HIS A 209 -1.32 -10.49 20.91
C HIS A 209 -0.56 -10.27 22.23
N PRO A 210 0.10 -9.12 22.52
CA PRO A 210 0.06 -7.86 21.74
C PRO A 210 1.10 -7.75 20.61
N CYS A 211 1.93 -8.75 20.34
CA CYS A 211 2.88 -8.68 19.22
C CYS A 211 2.13 -8.55 17.89
N VAL A 212 1.11 -9.38 17.64
CA VAL A 212 0.19 -9.21 16.49
C VAL A 212 -0.82 -8.13 16.82
N GLN A 213 -0.71 -7.00 16.13
CA GLN A 213 -1.57 -5.82 16.31
C GLN A 213 -2.82 -5.87 15.42
N SER A 214 -2.72 -6.45 14.23
CA SER A 214 -3.85 -6.59 13.32
C SER A 214 -3.69 -7.75 12.34
N ILE A 215 -4.83 -8.28 11.90
CA ILE A 215 -4.94 -9.35 10.90
C ILE A 215 -5.83 -8.83 9.77
N GLY A 216 -5.24 -8.39 8.68
CA GLY A 216 -5.96 -7.98 7.47
C GLY A 216 -6.23 -9.18 6.56
N ILE A 217 -7.46 -9.31 6.09
CA ILE A 217 -7.87 -10.37 5.17
C ILE A 217 -8.34 -9.71 3.87
N VAL A 218 -7.65 -10.04 2.79
CA VAL A 218 -7.98 -9.54 1.45
C VAL A 218 -8.37 -10.71 0.54
N PRO A 219 -9.33 -10.55 -0.38
CA PRO A 219 -9.65 -11.58 -1.34
C PRO A 219 -8.53 -11.74 -2.36
N VAL A 220 -8.41 -12.92 -2.95
CA VAL A 220 -7.47 -13.14 -4.04
C VAL A 220 -7.89 -12.38 -5.29
N GLY A 221 -6.99 -11.53 -5.82
CA GLY A 221 -7.17 -10.84 -7.10
C GLY A 221 -6.71 -11.75 -8.26
N LEU A 222 -7.55 -11.94 -9.25
CA LEU A 222 -7.26 -12.78 -10.42
C LEU A 222 -7.43 -11.99 -11.71
N THR A 223 -6.38 -11.93 -12.53
CA THR A 223 -6.45 -11.33 -13.86
C THR A 223 -6.82 -12.37 -14.92
N GLY A 224 -7.11 -11.93 -16.14
CA GLY A 224 -7.26 -12.79 -17.31
C GLY A 224 -5.94 -13.38 -17.83
N HIS A 225 -4.78 -12.92 -17.32
CA HIS A 225 -3.44 -13.31 -17.79
C HIS A 225 -2.82 -14.44 -16.98
N ARG A 226 -3.61 -15.45 -16.62
CA ARG A 226 -3.20 -16.56 -15.75
C ARG A 226 -2.74 -17.82 -16.50
N ASN A 227 -2.38 -17.72 -17.76
CA ASN A 227 -1.88 -18.86 -18.52
C ASN A 227 -0.66 -19.49 -17.85
N LYS A 228 -0.71 -20.81 -17.61
CA LYS A 228 0.33 -21.60 -16.93
C LYS A 228 0.51 -21.33 -15.43
N LEU A 229 -0.33 -20.51 -14.81
CA LEU A 229 -0.39 -20.35 -13.36
C LEU A 229 -1.36 -21.36 -12.74
N ALA A 230 -1.26 -21.54 -11.41
CA ALA A 230 -2.15 -22.41 -10.66
C ALA A 230 -3.63 -22.03 -10.89
N ASP A 231 -4.47 -23.04 -10.96
CA ASP A 231 -5.92 -22.83 -11.10
C ASP A 231 -6.49 -22.29 -9.77
N LEU A 232 -7.01 -21.07 -9.83
CA LEU A 232 -7.66 -20.39 -8.72
C LEU A 232 -8.99 -19.81 -9.20
N ARG A 233 -9.94 -19.72 -8.28
CA ARG A 233 -11.22 -19.06 -8.51
C ARG A 233 -11.43 -17.93 -7.50
N VAL A 234 -12.36 -17.07 -7.77
CA VAL A 234 -12.88 -16.09 -6.79
C VAL A 234 -13.94 -16.73 -5.91
N PHE A 235 -14.25 -16.06 -4.79
CA PHE A 235 -15.36 -16.43 -3.92
C PHE A 235 -16.70 -16.18 -4.61
N ASP A 236 -17.66 -17.04 -4.40
CA ASP A 236 -19.05 -16.76 -4.74
C ASP A 236 -19.72 -15.88 -3.65
N LEU A 237 -20.89 -15.34 -3.98
CA LEU A 237 -21.61 -14.43 -3.08
C LEU A 237 -21.91 -15.07 -1.71
N LYS A 238 -22.27 -16.36 -1.69
CA LYS A 238 -22.56 -17.05 -0.44
C LYS A 238 -21.31 -17.22 0.42
N GLU A 239 -20.20 -17.61 -0.20
CA GLU A 239 -18.91 -17.73 0.48
C GLU A 239 -18.47 -16.39 1.07
N ILE A 240 -18.63 -15.28 0.33
CA ILE A 240 -18.34 -13.93 0.81
C ILE A 240 -19.19 -13.60 2.05
N GLN A 241 -20.48 -13.87 2.01
CA GLN A 241 -21.40 -13.62 3.15
C GLN A 241 -21.05 -14.48 4.36
N ASP A 242 -20.67 -15.73 4.14
CA ASP A 242 -20.21 -16.65 5.21
C ASP A 242 -18.91 -16.14 5.84
N ILE A 243 -17.98 -15.59 5.05
CA ILE A 243 -16.72 -14.98 5.53
C ILE A 243 -17.01 -13.73 6.34
N ILE A 244 -17.85 -12.81 5.85
CA ILE A 244 -18.26 -11.60 6.59
C ILE A 244 -18.83 -12.00 7.94
N THR A 245 -19.81 -12.92 7.97
CA THR A 245 -20.42 -13.42 9.20
C THR A 245 -19.39 -14.02 10.18
N LEU A 246 -18.44 -14.76 9.66
CA LEU A 246 -17.35 -15.35 10.46
C LEU A 246 -16.51 -14.25 11.11
N ILE A 247 -16.08 -13.25 10.34
CA ILE A 247 -15.18 -12.20 10.82
C ILE A 247 -15.91 -11.25 11.79
N ASP A 248 -17.18 -10.92 11.54
CA ASP A 248 -18.00 -10.17 12.49
C ASP A 248 -18.11 -10.88 13.86
N GLY A 249 -18.18 -12.21 13.84
CA GLY A 249 -18.14 -13.02 15.05
C GLY A 249 -16.81 -12.90 15.80
N TYR A 250 -15.68 -12.88 15.08
CA TYR A 250 -14.36 -12.65 15.65
C TYR A 250 -14.20 -11.21 16.18
N GLN A 251 -14.60 -10.21 15.41
CA GLN A 251 -14.63 -8.82 15.84
C GLN A 251 -15.41 -8.65 17.15
N THR A 252 -16.64 -9.19 17.22
CA THR A 252 -17.45 -9.16 18.43
C THR A 252 -16.78 -9.82 19.64
N ARG A 253 -16.04 -10.90 19.43
CA ARG A 253 -15.30 -11.58 20.49
C ARG A 253 -14.09 -10.78 20.93
N PHE A 254 -13.28 -10.32 20.00
CA PHE A 254 -12.03 -9.61 20.31
C PHE A 254 -12.29 -8.24 20.93
N ARG A 255 -13.39 -7.54 20.57
CA ARG A 255 -13.78 -6.29 21.25
C ARG A 255 -14.15 -6.46 22.72
N LYS A 256 -14.54 -7.69 23.13
CA LYS A 256 -14.72 -8.01 24.55
C LYS A 256 -13.40 -8.26 25.26
N GLU A 257 -12.45 -8.91 24.56
CA GLU A 257 -11.12 -9.24 25.04
C GLU A 257 -10.23 -9.56 23.85
N PRO A 258 -9.21 -8.75 23.52
CA PRO A 258 -8.49 -7.73 24.29
C PRO A 258 -9.05 -6.30 24.24
N GLY A 259 -10.19 -6.03 23.61
CA GLY A 259 -10.82 -4.70 23.65
C GLY A 259 -10.90 -3.96 22.32
N TYR A 260 -10.37 -4.55 21.21
CA TYR A 260 -10.46 -4.03 19.85
C TYR A 260 -10.61 -5.17 18.82
N GLY A 261 -10.86 -4.79 17.55
CA GLY A 261 -11.30 -5.76 16.53
C GLY A 261 -10.30 -6.85 16.19
N LEU A 262 -9.03 -6.54 16.14
CA LEU A 262 -7.88 -7.39 15.79
C LEU A 262 -7.89 -7.96 14.36
N VAL A 263 -9.06 -8.41 13.84
CA VAL A 263 -9.17 -8.99 12.50
C VAL A 263 -10.14 -8.19 11.64
N TYR A 264 -9.71 -7.85 10.41
CA TYR A 264 -10.41 -6.93 9.54
C TYR A 264 -10.48 -7.49 8.12
N LEU A 265 -11.63 -7.32 7.46
CA LEU A 265 -11.81 -7.61 6.03
C LEU A 265 -11.55 -6.36 5.19
N ALA A 266 -10.97 -6.56 4.02
CA ALA A 266 -10.93 -5.53 2.99
C ALA A 266 -12.35 -5.10 2.60
N ASP A 267 -12.51 -3.81 2.30
CA ASP A 267 -13.79 -3.22 1.90
C ASP A 267 -14.41 -3.95 0.70
N GLU A 268 -13.57 -4.55 -0.14
CA GLU A 268 -13.97 -5.34 -1.31
C GLU A 268 -14.93 -6.48 -0.95
N PHE A 269 -14.80 -7.13 0.22
CA PHE A 269 -15.74 -8.19 0.63
C PHE A 269 -17.15 -7.64 0.81
N TYR A 270 -17.30 -6.49 1.47
CA TYR A 270 -18.60 -5.86 1.69
C TYR A 270 -19.20 -5.35 0.37
N LEU A 271 -18.40 -4.68 -0.44
CA LEU A 271 -18.82 -4.16 -1.75
C LEU A 271 -19.24 -5.29 -2.70
N ALA A 272 -18.49 -6.39 -2.74
CA ALA A 272 -18.84 -7.57 -3.54
C ALA A 272 -20.10 -8.30 -3.03
N ALA A 273 -20.38 -8.22 -1.72
CA ALA A 273 -21.62 -8.73 -1.14
C ALA A 273 -22.83 -7.82 -1.38
N GLY A 274 -22.64 -6.63 -1.94
CA GLY A 274 -23.68 -5.60 -2.04
C GLY A 274 -24.09 -5.05 -0.68
N GLN A 275 -23.21 -5.13 0.31
CA GLN A 275 -23.42 -4.62 1.66
C GLN A 275 -22.69 -3.28 1.85
N PRO A 276 -23.20 -2.39 2.70
CA PRO A 276 -22.46 -1.21 3.08
C PRO A 276 -21.19 -1.62 3.84
N VAL A 277 -20.10 -0.86 3.65
CA VAL A 277 -18.90 -1.01 4.47
C VAL A 277 -19.23 -0.71 5.94
N PRO A 278 -18.56 -1.37 6.90
CA PRO A 278 -18.80 -1.15 8.34
C PRO A 278 -18.68 0.32 8.77
N GLY A 279 -19.16 0.65 9.95
CA GLY A 279 -18.97 1.95 10.58
C GLY A 279 -17.53 2.15 11.07
N ASP A 280 -17.18 3.40 11.40
CA ASP A 280 -15.85 3.82 11.86
C ASP A 280 -15.31 2.93 13.01
N GLU A 281 -16.16 2.60 13.96
CA GLU A 281 -15.82 1.76 15.12
C GLU A 281 -15.36 0.34 14.78
N TYR A 282 -15.57 -0.12 13.53
CA TYR A 282 -15.09 -1.43 13.08
C TYR A 282 -13.59 -1.45 12.83
N TYR A 283 -13.01 -0.33 12.38
CA TYR A 283 -11.66 -0.26 11.84
C TYR A 283 -10.59 0.11 12.89
N ASP A 284 -11.02 0.49 14.11
CA ASP A 284 -10.15 0.96 15.20
C ASP A 284 -9.24 2.13 14.74
N ASP A 285 -7.94 1.91 14.61
CA ASP A 285 -6.95 2.91 14.19
C ASP A 285 -6.59 2.87 12.69
N TYR A 286 -7.35 2.15 11.88
CA TYR A 286 -7.12 2.00 10.42
C TYR A 286 -5.73 1.51 10.04
N SER A 287 -5.15 0.64 10.84
CA SER A 287 -3.75 0.18 10.70
C SER A 287 -3.42 -0.57 9.40
N GLN A 288 -4.42 -0.86 8.54
CA GLN A 288 -4.25 -1.64 7.30
C GLN A 288 -4.89 -0.99 6.07
N ILE A 289 -4.85 0.33 5.98
CA ILE A 289 -5.41 1.10 4.85
C ILE A 289 -4.82 0.63 3.51
N GLU A 290 -3.52 0.33 3.47
CA GLU A 290 -2.82 -0.16 2.27
C GLU A 290 -3.37 -1.49 1.73
N ASN A 291 -4.09 -2.24 2.56
CA ASN A 291 -4.82 -3.45 2.17
C ASN A 291 -6.26 -3.16 1.69
N GLY A 292 -6.63 -1.91 1.51
CA GLY A 292 -8.01 -1.53 1.17
C GLY A 292 -9.01 -1.82 2.30
N ILE A 293 -8.55 -1.69 3.55
CA ILE A 293 -9.37 -1.89 4.75
C ILE A 293 -9.71 -0.52 5.34
N GLY A 294 -10.94 -0.06 5.14
CA GLY A 294 -11.45 1.19 5.68
C GLY A 294 -11.34 2.41 4.77
N LEU A 295 -10.70 2.32 3.60
CA LEU A 295 -10.61 3.45 2.65
C LEU A 295 -11.99 4.00 2.27
N SER A 296 -12.94 3.11 1.97
CA SER A 296 -14.31 3.53 1.64
C SER A 296 -15.01 4.19 2.81
N ARG A 297 -14.71 3.75 4.03
CA ARG A 297 -15.30 4.33 5.25
C ARG A 297 -14.77 5.74 5.48
N ILE A 298 -13.46 5.93 5.43
CA ILE A 298 -12.82 7.25 5.56
C ILE A 298 -13.43 8.23 4.56
N LEU A 299 -13.49 7.88 3.28
CA LEU A 299 -14.05 8.74 2.26
C LEU A 299 -15.53 9.13 2.56
N LEU A 300 -16.34 8.17 3.02
CA LEU A 300 -17.75 8.41 3.36
C LEU A 300 -17.91 9.29 4.59
N ASP A 301 -17.07 9.13 5.61
CA ASP A 301 -17.15 9.91 6.85
C ASP A 301 -16.64 11.33 6.63
N ASP A 302 -15.52 11.49 5.92
CA ASP A 302 -14.99 12.80 5.54
C ASP A 302 -16.01 13.57 4.68
N PHE A 303 -16.64 12.89 3.72
CA PHE A 303 -17.70 13.49 2.92
C PHE A 303 -18.89 13.91 3.79
N SER A 304 -19.30 13.07 4.75
CA SER A 304 -20.40 13.36 5.66
C SER A 304 -20.11 14.58 6.56
N ALA A 305 -18.86 14.76 6.97
CA ALA A 305 -18.43 15.93 7.73
C ALA A 305 -18.51 17.23 6.92
N LEU A 306 -18.39 17.16 5.60
CA LEU A 306 -18.50 18.30 4.69
C LEU A 306 -19.96 18.65 4.34
N GLU A 307 -20.91 17.73 4.51
CA GLU A 307 -22.30 17.92 4.07
C GLU A 307 -22.96 19.20 4.61
N ALA A 308 -22.66 19.57 5.86
CA ALA A 308 -23.21 20.78 6.48
C ALA A 308 -22.68 22.09 5.85
N GLN A 309 -21.59 22.01 5.10
CA GLN A 309 -20.94 23.17 4.44
C GLN A 309 -21.31 23.26 2.96
N LEU A 310 -22.01 22.25 2.41
CA LEU A 310 -22.40 22.25 1.00
C LEU A 310 -23.43 23.34 0.72
N PRO A 311 -23.33 24.03 -0.46
CA PRO A 311 -24.32 25.00 -0.87
C PRO A 311 -25.65 24.32 -1.19
N THR A 312 -26.76 25.05 -1.05
CA THR A 312 -28.10 24.55 -1.44
C THR A 312 -28.35 24.66 -2.94
N GLU A 313 -27.62 25.54 -3.63
CA GLU A 313 -27.75 25.82 -5.05
C GLU A 313 -26.39 26.22 -5.66
N VAL A 314 -26.16 25.83 -6.90
CA VAL A 314 -25.01 26.26 -7.72
C VAL A 314 -25.50 26.64 -9.12
N PRO A 315 -24.73 27.41 -9.91
CA PRO A 315 -25.01 27.57 -11.35
C PRO A 315 -25.13 26.20 -12.03
N PRO A 316 -26.07 26.05 -13.00
CA PRO A 316 -26.25 24.78 -13.69
C PRO A 316 -24.95 24.21 -14.22
N ARG A 317 -24.59 23.01 -13.75
CA ARG A 317 -23.39 22.28 -14.17
C ARG A 317 -23.57 20.79 -14.14
N LYS A 318 -22.83 20.10 -14.98
CA LYS A 318 -22.76 18.65 -15.04
C LYS A 318 -21.30 18.22 -14.91
N VAL A 319 -21.05 17.23 -14.05
CA VAL A 319 -19.71 16.69 -13.77
C VAL A 319 -19.80 15.16 -13.77
N PHE A 320 -18.76 14.53 -14.24
CA PHE A 320 -18.63 13.08 -14.27
C PHE A 320 -17.53 12.60 -13.32
N LEU A 321 -17.82 11.58 -12.52
CA LEU A 321 -16.86 10.96 -11.60
C LEU A 321 -16.41 9.62 -12.15
N LEU A 322 -15.17 9.53 -12.61
CA LEU A 322 -14.59 8.29 -13.13
C LEU A 322 -14.08 7.41 -11.99
N THR A 323 -14.44 6.13 -12.01
CA THR A 323 -14.03 5.16 -11.00
C THR A 323 -14.03 3.73 -11.56
N GLY A 324 -13.40 2.77 -10.86
CA GLY A 324 -13.56 1.36 -11.14
C GLY A 324 -14.92 0.82 -10.65
N GLU A 325 -15.33 -0.32 -11.19
CA GLU A 325 -16.65 -0.92 -10.86
C GLU A 325 -16.81 -1.22 -9.38
N SER A 326 -15.74 -1.60 -8.66
CA SER A 326 -15.79 -1.91 -7.22
C SER A 326 -16.22 -0.71 -6.36
N ALA A 327 -15.79 0.51 -6.71
CA ALA A 327 -16.09 1.71 -5.91
C ALA A 327 -17.45 2.34 -6.27
N LEU A 328 -18.16 1.83 -7.28
CA LEU A 328 -19.45 2.36 -7.72
C LEU A 328 -20.45 2.57 -6.59
N PRO A 329 -20.67 1.63 -5.64
CA PRO A 329 -21.65 1.84 -4.55
C PRO A 329 -21.30 3.02 -3.64
N VAL A 330 -20.02 3.23 -3.37
CA VAL A 330 -19.51 4.35 -2.55
C VAL A 330 -19.71 5.66 -3.29
N MET A 331 -19.22 5.74 -4.54
CA MET A 331 -19.35 6.94 -5.37
C MET A 331 -20.81 7.29 -5.70
N PHE A 332 -21.66 6.28 -5.84
CA PHE A 332 -23.10 6.48 -6.02
C PHE A 332 -23.75 7.08 -4.77
N THR A 333 -23.32 6.68 -3.58
CA THR A 333 -23.81 7.27 -2.32
C THR A 333 -23.45 8.75 -2.25
N ILE A 334 -22.24 9.12 -2.56
CA ILE A 334 -21.76 10.51 -2.60
C ILE A 334 -22.50 11.33 -3.68
N SER A 335 -22.55 10.82 -4.92
CA SER A 335 -23.18 11.53 -6.03
C SER A 335 -24.66 11.79 -5.78
N ARG A 336 -25.39 10.83 -5.17
CA ARG A 336 -26.80 11.01 -4.81
C ARG A 336 -27.02 12.17 -3.83
N ARG A 337 -26.11 12.37 -2.87
CA ARG A 337 -26.17 13.47 -1.91
C ARG A 337 -25.82 14.80 -2.57
N LEU A 338 -24.81 14.83 -3.44
CA LEU A 338 -24.46 16.02 -4.22
C LEU A 338 -25.56 16.43 -5.20
N ASN A 339 -26.25 15.48 -5.80
CA ASN A 339 -27.39 15.73 -6.69
C ASN A 339 -28.63 16.33 -5.98
N ALA A 340 -28.61 16.45 -4.65
CA ALA A 340 -29.63 17.22 -3.91
C ALA A 340 -29.38 18.74 -3.99
N ILE A 341 -28.20 19.19 -4.44
CA ILE A 341 -27.87 20.60 -4.64
C ILE A 341 -28.53 21.09 -5.93
N ALA A 342 -29.33 22.14 -5.86
CA ALA A 342 -30.01 22.68 -7.03
C ALA A 342 -28.99 23.19 -8.07
N GLY A 343 -29.19 22.83 -9.33
CA GLY A 343 -28.29 23.17 -10.44
C GLY A 343 -27.13 22.21 -10.66
N LEU A 344 -26.83 21.31 -9.74
CA LEU A 344 -25.73 20.33 -9.88
C LEU A 344 -26.24 18.99 -10.42
N THR A 345 -25.50 18.41 -11.36
CA THR A 345 -25.68 17.04 -11.84
C THR A 345 -24.35 16.31 -11.79
N VAL A 346 -24.25 15.28 -10.96
CA VAL A 346 -23.07 14.43 -10.81
C VAL A 346 -23.42 13.01 -11.27
N GLU A 347 -22.73 12.54 -12.29
CA GLU A 347 -22.88 11.17 -12.81
C GLU A 347 -21.62 10.36 -12.54
N VAL A 348 -21.77 9.12 -12.09
CA VAL A 348 -20.64 8.21 -11.86
C VAL A 348 -20.39 7.38 -13.10
N LEU A 349 -19.12 7.30 -13.53
CA LEU A 349 -18.65 6.53 -14.68
C LEU A 349 -17.86 5.31 -14.19
N PRO A 350 -18.51 4.14 -14.03
CA PRO A 350 -17.82 2.92 -13.61
C PRO A 350 -17.11 2.28 -14.82
N VAL A 351 -15.80 2.46 -14.88
CA VAL A 351 -14.97 1.90 -15.96
C VAL A 351 -14.66 0.44 -15.65
N LYS A 352 -14.98 -0.44 -16.61
CA LYS A 352 -14.61 -1.84 -16.53
C LYS A 352 -13.13 -2.02 -16.88
N ASN A 353 -12.41 -2.75 -16.06
CA ASN A 353 -11.03 -3.13 -16.35
C ASN A 353 -10.99 -4.33 -17.29
N SER A 354 -10.85 -4.07 -18.57
CA SER A 354 -10.75 -5.10 -19.62
C SER A 354 -9.28 -5.49 -19.88
N PHE A 355 -8.36 -4.59 -19.58
CA PHE A 355 -6.92 -4.79 -19.78
C PHE A 355 -6.38 -5.94 -18.90
N PHE A 356 -6.63 -5.87 -17.60
CA PHE A 356 -6.30 -6.99 -16.72
C PHE A 356 -7.33 -8.12 -16.81
N GLY A 357 -8.57 -7.81 -17.12
CA GLY A 357 -9.66 -8.79 -17.22
C GLY A 357 -9.96 -9.49 -15.91
N GLY A 358 -10.64 -10.61 -15.99
CA GLY A 358 -11.00 -11.40 -14.82
C GLY A 358 -11.95 -10.66 -13.89
N ASN A 359 -11.59 -10.56 -12.62
CA ASN A 359 -12.34 -9.85 -11.58
C ASN A 359 -11.59 -8.61 -11.04
N VAL A 360 -10.64 -8.09 -11.79
CA VAL A 360 -9.96 -6.84 -11.43
C VAL A 360 -10.91 -5.68 -11.72
N SER A 361 -11.32 -4.96 -10.67
CA SER A 361 -12.34 -3.90 -10.77
C SER A 361 -12.07 -2.68 -9.90
N VAL A 362 -10.92 -2.66 -9.19
CA VAL A 362 -10.50 -1.54 -8.34
C VAL A 362 -10.01 -0.35 -9.17
N THR A 363 -10.28 0.86 -8.70
CA THR A 363 -9.97 2.10 -9.42
C THR A 363 -8.49 2.27 -9.72
N GLY A 364 -7.60 2.00 -8.76
CA GLY A 364 -6.15 2.17 -8.92
C GLY A 364 -5.48 1.22 -9.92
N LEU A 365 -6.21 0.23 -10.47
CA LEU A 365 -5.70 -0.66 -11.50
C LEU A 365 -6.29 -0.38 -12.89
N LEU A 366 -7.07 0.70 -13.06
CA LEU A 366 -7.54 1.12 -14.37
C LEU A 366 -6.36 1.51 -15.27
N THR A 367 -6.50 1.23 -16.57
CA THR A 367 -5.52 1.63 -17.58
C THR A 367 -6.06 2.73 -18.47
N GLY A 368 -5.15 3.47 -19.12
CA GLY A 368 -5.53 4.48 -20.09
C GLY A 368 -6.35 3.91 -21.24
N SER A 369 -6.01 2.70 -21.68
CA SER A 369 -6.75 1.98 -22.72
C SER A 369 -8.20 1.70 -22.29
N ASP A 370 -8.44 1.24 -21.04
CA ASP A 370 -9.80 1.00 -20.54
C ASP A 370 -10.62 2.29 -20.50
N ILE A 371 -10.00 3.41 -20.09
CA ILE A 371 -10.66 4.71 -20.01
C ILE A 371 -11.00 5.23 -21.43
N ILE A 372 -10.06 5.13 -22.36
CA ILE A 372 -10.27 5.55 -23.76
C ILE A 372 -11.41 4.73 -24.39
N ASP A 373 -11.39 3.42 -24.24
CA ASP A 373 -12.40 2.52 -24.82
C ASP A 373 -13.79 2.79 -24.21
N PHE A 374 -13.86 3.08 -22.90
CA PHE A 374 -15.12 3.38 -22.23
C PHE A 374 -15.69 4.74 -22.65
N LEU A 375 -14.86 5.78 -22.69
CA LEU A 375 -15.33 7.14 -22.98
C LEU A 375 -15.60 7.34 -24.49
N GLY A 376 -14.74 6.82 -25.35
CA GLY A 376 -14.77 7.09 -26.77
C GLY A 376 -14.82 8.59 -27.03
N ILE A 377 -15.70 9.04 -27.93
CA ILE A 377 -15.98 10.47 -28.22
C ILE A 377 -17.27 10.97 -27.56
N ASN A 378 -17.96 10.13 -26.80
CA ASN A 378 -19.27 10.45 -26.23
C ASN A 378 -19.23 11.52 -25.14
N TYR A 379 -18.05 11.72 -24.55
CA TYR A 379 -17.83 12.70 -23.48
C TYR A 379 -16.99 13.90 -23.93
N LYS A 380 -16.95 14.16 -25.24
CA LYS A 380 -16.20 15.30 -25.78
C LYS A 380 -16.69 16.63 -25.22
N GLY A 381 -15.76 17.39 -24.61
CA GLY A 381 -16.03 18.67 -23.98
C GLY A 381 -16.65 18.57 -22.58
N GLU A 382 -16.92 17.35 -22.09
CA GLU A 382 -17.44 17.13 -20.74
C GLU A 382 -16.31 17.19 -19.69
N ASN A 383 -16.66 17.55 -18.47
CA ASN A 383 -15.72 17.61 -17.34
C ASN A 383 -15.75 16.32 -16.55
N ILE A 384 -14.63 15.61 -16.52
CA ILE A 384 -14.45 14.32 -15.84
C ILE A 384 -13.46 14.49 -14.71
N ILE A 385 -13.88 14.14 -13.51
CA ILE A 385 -13.02 14.05 -12.32
C ILE A 385 -12.45 12.65 -12.25
N ILE A 386 -11.13 12.55 -12.10
CA ILE A 386 -10.38 11.30 -12.03
C ILE A 386 -9.48 11.31 -10.79
N PRO A 387 -9.49 10.25 -9.96
CA PRO A 387 -8.65 10.20 -8.77
C PRO A 387 -7.18 9.89 -9.12
N GLU A 388 -6.25 10.52 -8.43
CA GLU A 388 -4.80 10.35 -8.66
C GLU A 388 -4.30 8.91 -8.49
N VAL A 389 -5.01 8.07 -7.74
CA VAL A 389 -4.66 6.66 -7.51
C VAL A 389 -4.54 5.84 -8.81
N VAL A 390 -5.09 6.32 -9.93
CA VAL A 390 -4.93 5.65 -11.24
C VAL A 390 -3.58 5.91 -11.89
N PHE A 391 -2.87 6.97 -11.46
CA PHE A 391 -1.60 7.37 -12.01
C PHE A 391 -0.41 6.75 -11.26
N ARG A 392 0.72 6.73 -11.91
CA ARG A 392 1.99 6.43 -11.26
C ARG A 392 2.37 7.60 -10.35
N ASP A 393 2.83 7.30 -9.15
CA ASP A 393 3.30 8.30 -8.19
C ASP A 393 4.27 9.32 -8.83
N GLY A 394 3.98 10.61 -8.63
CA GLY A 394 4.74 11.73 -9.19
C GLY A 394 4.68 11.89 -10.72
N ASN A 395 3.74 11.23 -11.40
CA ASN A 395 3.58 11.29 -12.86
C ASN A 395 2.10 11.33 -13.26
N ASP A 396 1.86 11.66 -14.53
CA ASP A 396 0.53 11.73 -15.17
C ASP A 396 0.22 10.55 -16.11
N VAL A 397 0.93 9.42 -15.91
CA VAL A 397 0.77 8.21 -16.72
C VAL A 397 0.14 7.06 -15.93
N LEU A 398 -0.72 6.29 -16.58
CA LEU A 398 -1.38 5.12 -16.01
C LEU A 398 -0.47 3.86 -16.09
N LEU A 399 -1.03 2.71 -15.72
CA LEU A 399 -0.27 1.45 -15.66
C LEU A 399 0.23 0.96 -17.04
N ASP A 400 -0.45 1.30 -18.10
CA ASP A 400 -0.11 0.99 -19.50
C ASP A 400 0.71 2.10 -20.19
N ASP A 401 1.29 3.02 -19.39
CA ASP A 401 2.09 4.17 -19.83
C ASP A 401 1.36 5.20 -20.70
N VAL A 402 0.03 5.13 -20.75
CA VAL A 402 -0.82 6.16 -21.39
C VAL A 402 -0.96 7.34 -20.46
N SER A 403 -0.71 8.55 -20.96
CA SER A 403 -0.82 9.79 -20.19
C SER A 403 -2.25 10.35 -20.20
N ILE A 404 -2.57 11.17 -19.19
CA ILE A 404 -3.87 11.87 -19.14
C ILE A 404 -4.04 12.82 -20.35
N ALA A 405 -2.96 13.41 -20.84
CA ALA A 405 -2.98 14.27 -22.03
C ALA A 405 -3.35 13.48 -23.30
N GLU A 406 -2.86 12.25 -23.44
CA GLU A 406 -3.24 11.35 -24.55
C GLU A 406 -4.71 10.96 -24.46
N ILE A 407 -5.20 10.61 -23.26
CA ILE A 407 -6.61 10.29 -23.03
C ILE A 407 -7.48 11.50 -23.43
N ALA A 408 -7.15 12.69 -22.96
CA ALA A 408 -7.87 13.92 -23.27
C ALA A 408 -7.85 14.22 -24.79
N GLY A 409 -6.68 14.04 -25.44
CA GLY A 409 -6.54 14.24 -26.89
C GLY A 409 -7.39 13.29 -27.74
N ILE A 410 -7.54 12.05 -27.32
CA ILE A 410 -8.31 11.03 -28.04
C ILE A 410 -9.82 11.18 -27.78
N THR A 411 -10.21 11.36 -26.53
CA THR A 411 -11.63 11.42 -26.12
C THR A 411 -12.24 12.81 -26.32
N GLY A 412 -11.40 13.86 -26.27
CA GLY A 412 -11.83 15.26 -26.28
C GLY A 412 -12.51 15.70 -24.99
N ALA A 413 -12.45 14.90 -23.92
CA ALA A 413 -12.94 15.24 -22.58
C ALA A 413 -11.93 16.12 -21.82
N ASN A 414 -12.42 16.89 -20.86
CA ASN A 414 -11.60 17.67 -19.92
C ASN A 414 -11.43 16.86 -18.64
N PHE A 415 -10.20 16.73 -18.15
CA PHE A 415 -9.93 15.97 -16.93
C PHE A 415 -9.44 16.87 -15.80
N GLN A 416 -9.99 16.64 -14.61
CA GLN A 416 -9.51 17.22 -13.36
C GLN A 416 -9.08 16.09 -12.42
N ILE A 417 -7.83 16.12 -11.96
CA ILE A 417 -7.27 15.12 -11.05
C ILE A 417 -7.56 15.58 -9.61
N VAL A 418 -7.98 14.62 -8.77
CA VAL A 418 -8.20 14.80 -7.33
C VAL A 418 -7.37 13.82 -6.54
N ASP A 419 -6.91 14.20 -5.35
CA ASP A 419 -6.04 13.40 -4.48
C ASP A 419 -6.75 12.22 -3.76
N GLY A 420 -8.03 12.03 -4.03
CA GLY A 420 -8.85 10.97 -3.43
C GLY A 420 -9.47 11.35 -2.09
N SER A 421 -9.19 12.54 -1.52
CA SER A 421 -9.88 13.06 -0.34
C SER A 421 -11.30 13.55 -0.68
N ALA A 422 -12.19 13.51 0.31
CA ALA A 422 -13.55 14.04 0.16
C ALA A 422 -13.53 15.56 -0.11
N GLN A 423 -12.60 16.30 0.49
CA GLN A 423 -12.46 17.74 0.29
C GLN A 423 -12.09 18.06 -1.15
N SER A 424 -11.02 17.47 -1.68
CA SER A 424 -10.56 17.68 -3.06
C SER A 424 -11.65 17.30 -4.08
N LEU A 425 -12.38 16.21 -3.80
CA LEU A 425 -13.51 15.79 -4.64
C LEU A 425 -14.63 16.82 -4.65
N VAL A 426 -15.03 17.34 -3.48
CA VAL A 426 -16.09 18.33 -3.34
C VAL A 426 -15.70 19.65 -3.99
N ASP A 427 -14.47 20.12 -3.77
CA ASP A 427 -13.94 21.35 -4.36
C ASP A 427 -13.94 21.27 -5.90
N ALA A 428 -13.42 20.18 -6.46
CA ALA A 428 -13.43 19.94 -7.90
C ALA A 428 -14.85 19.94 -8.50
N ILE A 429 -15.83 19.40 -7.78
CA ILE A 429 -17.24 19.37 -8.22
C ILE A 429 -17.88 20.76 -8.15
N LEU A 430 -17.60 21.53 -7.11
CA LEU A 430 -18.26 22.80 -6.83
C LEU A 430 -17.60 24.00 -7.55
N GLU A 431 -16.26 24.01 -7.66
CA GLU A 431 -15.53 25.13 -8.28
C GLU A 431 -15.61 25.11 -9.81
N GLY A 432 -15.67 23.93 -10.41
CA GLY A 432 -15.65 23.72 -11.86
C GLY A 432 -14.27 23.98 -12.48
N ALA A 433 -13.89 23.17 -13.46
CA ALA A 433 -12.67 23.37 -14.23
C ALA A 433 -12.75 24.66 -15.10
#